data_e59d87be652f595ee669171e8047bc0a
#
_entry.id   e59d87be652f595ee669171e8047bc0a
#
_cell.length_a   1.000
_cell.length_b   1.000
_cell.length_c   1.000
_cell.angle_alpha   90.00
_cell.angle_beta   90.00
_cell.angle_gamma   90.00
#
_symmetry.space_group_name_H-M   'P 1'
#
loop_
_entity.id
_entity.type
_entity.pdbx_description
1 polymer ?
#
loop_
_entity_poly.entity_id
_entity_poly.type
_entity_poly.pdbx_seq_one_letter_code
_entity_poly.pdbx_strand_id
1 'polypeptide(L)'
;MAYPEGARYEGQWQDSKRSGQGTLTNPYAGRYEGQWKNDKPHGLGAWTFPDGARYEGQWKNGEWHGQGTMIFPDGRRYVGTWQHDVPHGQGKMIYPDGRELLGDFENGKFVGN
;
A
#
# COMPACT_ATOMS: atom_id res chain seq x y z
N MET A 1 11.38 19.93 -8.43
CA MET A 1 11.30 19.15 -7.19
C MET A 1 12.58 18.34 -7.01
N ALA A 2 13.13 18.36 -5.83
CA ALA A 2 14.33 17.60 -5.52
C ALA A 2 13.96 16.29 -4.85
N TYR A 3 14.52 15.19 -5.34
CA TYR A 3 14.32 13.87 -4.76
C TYR A 3 15.56 13.45 -3.99
N PRO A 4 15.43 12.56 -3.00
CA PRO A 4 16.60 11.93 -2.39
C PRO A 4 17.47 11.27 -3.45
N GLU A 5 18.74 11.13 -3.17
CA GLU A 5 19.68 10.51 -4.12
C GLU A 5 19.18 9.12 -4.51
N GLY A 6 19.09 8.87 -5.82
CA GLY A 6 18.60 7.61 -6.37
C GLY A 6 17.10 7.51 -6.51
N ALA A 7 16.35 8.45 -5.94
CA ALA A 7 14.90 8.46 -6.12
C ALA A 7 14.51 9.07 -7.45
N ARG A 8 13.46 8.54 -8.06
CA ARG A 8 13.04 9.03 -9.37
C ARG A 8 11.55 8.78 -9.58
N TYR A 9 10.89 9.74 -10.25
CA TYR A 9 9.48 9.61 -10.62
C TYR A 9 9.37 9.60 -12.14
N GLU A 10 8.56 8.65 -12.65
CA GLU A 10 8.22 8.56 -14.05
C GLU A 10 6.71 8.48 -14.18
N GLY A 11 6.10 9.47 -14.81
CA GLY A 11 4.65 9.45 -14.97
C GLY A 11 4.08 10.81 -15.29
N GLN A 12 2.80 10.96 -14.99
CA GLN A 12 2.04 12.14 -15.34
C GLN A 12 2.13 13.23 -14.29
N TRP A 13 2.02 14.49 -14.75
CA TRP A 13 2.08 15.68 -13.91
C TRP A 13 0.92 16.60 -14.23
N GLN A 14 0.46 17.32 -13.23
CA GLN A 14 -0.53 18.38 -13.42
C GLN A 14 -0.21 19.51 -12.43
N ASP A 15 -0.04 20.73 -12.96
CA ASP A 15 0.26 21.91 -12.14
C ASP A 15 1.46 21.68 -11.22
N SER A 16 2.52 21.09 -11.79
CA SER A 16 3.79 20.79 -11.08
C SER A 16 3.66 19.73 -9.98
N LYS A 17 2.55 19.00 -9.95
CA LYS A 17 2.32 17.90 -8.98
C LYS A 17 2.12 16.59 -9.71
N ARG A 18 2.58 15.51 -9.10
CA ARG A 18 2.34 14.18 -9.65
C ARG A 18 0.85 13.91 -9.66
N SER A 19 0.34 13.45 -10.77
CA SER A 19 -1.09 13.25 -10.99
C SER A 19 -1.31 12.19 -12.04
N GLY A 20 -2.39 11.42 -11.92
CA GLY A 20 -2.68 10.35 -12.87
C GLY A 20 -1.82 9.13 -12.60
N GLN A 21 -1.35 8.46 -13.65
CA GLN A 21 -0.52 7.27 -13.50
C GLN A 21 0.96 7.62 -13.39
N GLY A 22 1.66 6.98 -12.46
CA GLY A 22 3.09 7.20 -12.33
C GLY A 22 3.76 6.21 -11.40
N THR A 23 5.10 6.14 -11.52
CA THR A 23 5.95 5.25 -10.74
C THR A 23 7.00 6.08 -10.03
N LEU A 24 7.06 5.94 -8.71
CA LEU A 24 8.12 6.53 -7.89
C LEU A 24 9.01 5.42 -7.38
N THR A 25 10.31 5.55 -7.62
CA THR A 25 11.30 4.59 -7.13
C THR A 25 12.21 5.29 -6.13
N ASN A 26 12.33 4.71 -4.93
CA ASN A 26 13.20 5.21 -3.88
C ASN A 26 14.02 4.03 -3.35
N PRO A 27 15.36 4.06 -3.50
CA PRO A 27 16.19 2.91 -3.10
C PRO A 27 16.12 2.58 -1.62
N TYR A 28 15.69 3.51 -0.80
CA TYR A 28 15.63 3.30 0.65
C TYR A 28 14.23 2.95 1.16
N ALA A 29 13.18 3.41 0.47
CA ALA A 29 11.80 3.22 0.92
C ALA A 29 11.00 2.26 0.05
N GLY A 30 11.45 2.00 -1.19
CA GLY A 30 10.75 1.09 -2.07
C GLY A 30 10.22 1.75 -3.32
N ARG A 31 9.18 1.14 -3.91
CA ARG A 31 8.65 1.58 -5.21
C ARG A 31 7.14 1.64 -5.18
N TYR A 32 6.58 2.78 -5.62
CA TYR A 32 5.14 2.92 -5.79
C TYR A 32 4.79 2.97 -7.27
N GLU A 33 3.79 2.17 -7.67
CA GLU A 33 3.24 2.19 -9.02
C GLU A 33 1.74 2.35 -8.93
N GLY A 34 1.19 3.40 -9.53
CA GLY A 34 -0.26 3.54 -9.51
C GLY A 34 -0.71 4.96 -9.73
N GLN A 35 -1.87 5.27 -9.17
CA GLN A 35 -2.52 6.55 -9.36
C GLN A 35 -2.07 7.58 -8.35
N TRP A 36 -2.02 8.82 -8.79
CA TRP A 36 -1.56 9.97 -8.00
C TRP A 36 -2.59 11.09 -8.06
N LYS A 37 -2.66 11.87 -7.00
CA LYS A 37 -3.47 13.07 -6.96
C LYS A 37 -2.80 14.08 -6.03
N ASN A 38 -2.57 15.29 -6.53
CA ASN A 38 -1.95 16.36 -5.75
C ASN A 38 -0.67 15.90 -5.07
N ASP A 39 0.19 15.22 -5.84
CA ASP A 39 1.51 14.79 -5.38
C ASP A 39 1.50 13.62 -4.39
N LYS A 40 0.37 12.96 -4.20
CA LYS A 40 0.22 11.85 -3.26
C LYS A 40 -0.39 10.62 -3.94
N PRO A 41 -0.01 9.42 -3.53
CA PRO A 41 -0.75 8.22 -3.95
C PRO A 41 -2.23 8.34 -3.60
N HIS A 42 -3.08 8.05 -4.57
CA HIS A 42 -4.52 8.18 -4.40
C HIS A 42 -5.23 7.34 -5.45
N GLY A 43 -6.18 6.51 -5.03
CA GLY A 43 -6.86 5.59 -5.93
C GLY A 43 -6.22 4.22 -5.85
N LEU A 44 -5.97 3.57 -6.98
CA LEU A 44 -5.37 2.23 -7.00
C LEU A 44 -3.87 2.31 -7.21
N GLY A 45 -3.14 1.51 -6.45
CA GLY A 45 -1.70 1.46 -6.60
C GLY A 45 -1.05 0.38 -5.77
N ALA A 46 0.24 0.15 -6.03
CA ALA A 46 1.01 -0.88 -5.33
C ALA A 46 2.32 -0.30 -4.83
N TRP A 47 2.65 -0.59 -3.57
CA TRP A 47 3.93 -0.23 -2.97
C TRP A 47 4.72 -1.50 -2.70
N THR A 48 5.95 -1.57 -3.20
CA THR A 48 6.87 -2.67 -2.92
C THR A 48 7.97 -2.16 -2.01
N PHE A 49 8.12 -2.78 -0.85
CA PHE A 49 9.14 -2.40 0.13
C PHE A 49 10.49 -3.05 -0.21
N PRO A 50 11.61 -2.48 0.26
CA PRO A 50 12.94 -3.07 0.00
C PRO A 50 13.10 -4.49 0.53
N ASP A 51 12.37 -4.88 1.57
CA ASP A 51 12.44 -6.22 2.13
C ASP A 51 11.57 -7.24 1.40
N GLY A 52 10.87 -6.81 0.35
CA GLY A 52 10.01 -7.70 -0.44
C GLY A 52 8.55 -7.67 -0.06
N ALA A 53 8.17 -6.98 1.01
CA ALA A 53 6.76 -6.80 1.33
C ALA A 53 6.08 -5.97 0.24
N ARG A 54 4.77 -6.15 0.05
CA ARG A 54 4.06 -5.44 -1.00
C ARG A 54 2.62 -5.17 -0.59
N TYR A 55 2.18 -3.92 -0.75
CA TYR A 55 0.78 -3.55 -0.61
C TYR A 55 0.19 -3.26 -1.98
N GLU A 56 -0.99 -3.83 -2.26
CA GLU A 56 -1.75 -3.54 -3.47
C GLU A 56 -3.17 -3.22 -3.10
N GLY A 57 -3.67 -2.08 -3.51
CA GLY A 57 -5.06 -1.75 -3.25
C GLY A 57 -5.34 -0.27 -3.33
N GLN A 58 -6.27 0.16 -2.52
CA GLN A 58 -6.74 1.54 -2.52
C GLN A 58 -5.90 2.43 -1.63
N TRP A 59 -5.74 3.67 -2.06
CA TRP A 59 -4.98 4.71 -1.36
C TRP A 59 -5.83 5.95 -1.25
N LYS A 60 -5.63 6.69 -0.19
CA LYS A 60 -6.27 7.98 0.00
C LYS A 60 -5.27 8.93 0.65
N ASN A 61 -4.92 10.00 -0.08
CA ASN A 61 -3.99 11.04 0.42
C ASN A 61 -2.70 10.45 0.98
N GLY A 62 -2.13 9.47 0.27
CA GLY A 62 -0.86 8.88 0.64
C GLY A 62 -0.95 7.74 1.66
N GLU A 63 -2.15 7.38 2.09
CA GLU A 63 -2.34 6.32 3.09
C GLU A 63 -3.10 5.13 2.50
N TRP A 64 -2.81 3.94 3.00
CA TRP A 64 -3.59 2.75 2.67
C TRP A 64 -4.99 2.91 3.24
N HIS A 65 -6.00 2.72 2.39
CA HIS A 65 -7.37 2.98 2.80
C HIS A 65 -8.32 2.19 1.92
N GLY A 66 -9.40 1.64 2.52
CA GLY A 66 -10.36 0.85 1.76
C GLY A 66 -9.87 -0.57 1.57
N GLN A 67 -10.14 -1.16 0.41
CA GLN A 67 -9.77 -2.54 0.13
C GLN A 67 -8.32 -2.66 -0.32
N GLY A 68 -7.59 -3.62 0.24
CA GLY A 68 -6.22 -3.84 -0.17
C GLY A 68 -5.64 -5.15 0.35
N THR A 69 -4.50 -5.52 -0.23
CA THR A 69 -3.78 -6.74 0.12
C THR A 69 -2.35 -6.39 0.49
N MET A 70 -1.92 -6.82 1.67
CA MET A 70 -0.52 -6.71 2.08
C MET A 70 0.09 -8.10 2.05
N ILE A 71 1.23 -8.22 1.39
CA ILE A 71 2.03 -9.45 1.38
C ILE A 71 3.25 -9.18 2.24
N PHE A 72 3.42 -9.96 3.31
CA PHE A 72 4.53 -9.78 4.23
C PHE A 72 5.75 -10.57 3.77
N PRO A 73 6.96 -10.17 4.19
CA PRO A 73 8.18 -10.86 3.76
C PRO A 73 8.21 -12.34 4.13
N ASP A 74 7.53 -12.74 5.21
CA ASP A 74 7.49 -14.13 5.66
C ASP A 74 6.43 -14.97 4.93
N GLY A 75 5.69 -14.37 3.99
CA GLY A 75 4.69 -15.08 3.20
C GLY A 75 3.26 -14.96 3.71
N ARG A 76 3.05 -14.31 4.86
CA ARG A 76 1.68 -14.04 5.31
C ARG A 76 1.05 -12.99 4.41
N ARG A 77 -0.27 -13.05 4.27
CA ARG A 77 -1.02 -12.05 3.51
C ARG A 77 -2.23 -11.60 4.29
N TYR A 78 -2.48 -10.30 4.27
CA TYR A 78 -3.73 -9.75 4.77
C TYR A 78 -4.54 -9.22 3.59
N VAL A 79 -5.80 -9.64 3.49
CA VAL A 79 -6.72 -9.20 2.44
C VAL A 79 -7.95 -8.62 3.13
N GLY A 80 -8.24 -7.36 2.90
CA GLY A 80 -9.42 -6.77 3.52
C GLY A 80 -9.40 -5.26 3.55
N THR A 81 -10.04 -4.71 4.58
CA THR A 81 -10.24 -3.27 4.71
C THR A 81 -9.11 -2.64 5.51
N TRP A 82 -8.71 -1.46 5.08
CA TRP A 82 -7.63 -0.68 5.67
C TRP A 82 -8.10 0.70 6.06
N GLN A 83 -7.52 1.26 7.10
CA GLN A 83 -7.78 2.64 7.50
C GLN A 83 -6.49 3.20 8.09
N HIS A 84 -6.03 4.32 7.55
CA HIS A 84 -4.82 5.01 8.03
C HIS A 84 -3.63 4.05 8.16
N ASP A 85 -3.34 3.31 7.08
CA ASP A 85 -2.18 2.43 6.97
C ASP A 85 -2.22 1.17 7.84
N VAL A 86 -3.36 0.86 8.45
CA VAL A 86 -3.48 -0.37 9.26
C VAL A 86 -4.73 -1.16 8.88
N PRO A 87 -4.70 -2.49 9.04
CA PRO A 87 -5.90 -3.29 8.89
C PRO A 87 -6.99 -2.86 9.88
N HIS A 88 -8.19 -2.63 9.36
CA HIS A 88 -9.30 -2.19 10.19
C HIS A 88 -10.61 -2.57 9.51
N GLY A 89 -11.49 -3.26 10.23
CA GLY A 89 -12.73 -3.76 9.70
C GLY A 89 -12.62 -5.22 9.27
N GLN A 90 -13.43 -5.64 8.32
CA GLN A 90 -13.47 -7.03 7.88
C GLN A 90 -12.23 -7.38 7.06
N GLY A 91 -11.60 -8.50 7.39
CA GLY A 91 -10.43 -8.94 6.67
C GLY A 91 -10.09 -10.40 6.92
N LYS A 92 -9.06 -10.85 6.22
CA LYS A 92 -8.57 -12.22 6.29
C LYS A 92 -7.05 -12.21 6.33
N MET A 93 -6.48 -12.83 7.36
CA MET A 93 -5.03 -13.07 7.39
C MET A 93 -4.79 -14.50 6.93
N ILE A 94 -3.90 -14.67 5.95
CA ILE A 94 -3.56 -15.98 5.38
C ILE A 94 -2.10 -16.28 5.72
N TYR A 95 -1.87 -17.43 6.35
CA TYR A 95 -0.54 -17.85 6.76
C TYR A 95 0.09 -18.75 5.69
N PRO A 96 1.43 -18.84 5.66
CA PRO A 96 2.11 -19.68 4.64
C PRO A 96 1.69 -21.16 4.67
N ASP A 97 1.25 -21.67 5.81
CA ASP A 97 0.80 -23.06 5.92
C ASP A 97 -0.66 -23.26 5.48
N GLY A 98 -1.32 -22.20 5.02
CA GLY A 98 -2.70 -22.25 4.54
C GLY A 98 -3.74 -21.92 5.58
N ARG A 99 -3.37 -21.73 6.85
CA ARG A 99 -4.33 -21.32 7.87
C ARG A 99 -4.83 -19.91 7.62
N GLU A 100 -6.05 -19.63 8.04
CA GLU A 100 -6.68 -18.33 7.85
C GLU A 100 -7.34 -17.85 9.13
N LEU A 101 -7.23 -16.54 9.39
CA LEU A 101 -8.02 -15.85 10.40
C LEU A 101 -8.98 -14.92 9.67
N LEU A 102 -10.27 -15.16 9.80
CA LEU A 102 -11.31 -14.40 9.12
C LEU A 102 -12.18 -13.69 10.15
N GLY A 103 -12.35 -12.40 10.00
CA GLY A 103 -13.20 -11.64 10.91
C GLY A 103 -12.81 -10.18 10.97
N ASP A 104 -13.01 -9.56 12.12
CA ASP A 104 -12.76 -8.15 12.32
C ASP A 104 -11.35 -7.87 12.79
N PHE A 105 -10.78 -6.80 12.24
CA PHE A 105 -9.49 -6.28 12.64
C PHE A 105 -9.68 -4.86 13.17
N GLU A 106 -8.90 -4.50 14.16
CA GLU A 106 -8.94 -3.16 14.74
C GLU A 106 -7.51 -2.72 15.02
N ASN A 107 -7.11 -1.62 14.39
CA ASN A 107 -5.77 -1.06 14.52
C ASN A 107 -4.68 -2.10 14.27
N GLY A 108 -4.89 -2.94 13.26
CA GLY A 108 -3.92 -3.96 12.87
C GLY A 108 -4.01 -5.27 13.63
N LYS A 109 -4.92 -5.38 14.59
CA LYS A 109 -5.05 -6.59 15.42
C LYS A 109 -6.35 -7.32 15.12
N PHE A 110 -6.28 -8.64 15.09
CA PHE A 110 -7.46 -9.47 14.96
C PHE A 110 -8.25 -9.42 16.26
N VAL A 111 -9.54 -9.05 16.19
CA VAL A 111 -10.39 -8.95 17.38
C VAL A 111 -11.53 -9.96 17.36
N GLY A 112 -11.61 -10.77 16.33
CA GLY A 112 -12.56 -11.89 16.31
C GLY A 112 -13.65 -11.74 15.26
N ASN A 113 -14.56 -12.65 15.29
CA ASN A 113 -15.69 -12.70 14.34
C ASN A 113 -16.87 -11.91 14.83
#